data_49839775962ad25ecc627a569a04ea65
#
_entry.id   49839775962ad25ecc627a569a04ea65
#
_cell.length_a   1.000
_cell.length_b   1.000
_cell.length_c   1.000
_cell.angle_alpha   90.00
_cell.angle_beta   90.00
_cell.angle_gamma   90.00
#
_symmetry.space_group_name_H-M   'P 1'
#
loop_
_entity.id
_entity.type
_entity.pdbx_description
1 polymer ?
#
loop_
_entity_poly.entity_id
_entity_poly.type
_entity_poly.pdbx_seq_one_letter_code
_entity_poly.pdbx_strand_id
1 'polypeptide(L)'
;MSFIKHIADETPYLCVELCCMKKIINPWRNHPGYNCFACCPDNPIGLHLEFYEDGDYIVSTWHPEKNYQGWIDTMHGGILSTLIDEVCGWVVTRKLQTSGYTVQLNVKFRKAVPTNEPELTIRAKITKQVRNLAYINAEITNSKGEVCNEGEAIYFLMNEEKAKEMGFLHCEVEDQDYEKSK
;
A
#
# COMPACT_ATOMS: atom_id res chain seq x y z
N MET A 1 14.08 -40.88 36.46
CA MET A 1 14.59 -40.32 35.20
C MET A 1 13.47 -39.58 34.53
N SER A 2 13.44 -38.29 34.72
CA SER A 2 12.38 -37.39 34.22
C SER A 2 12.84 -36.71 32.97
N PHE A 3 12.17 -36.95 31.82
CA PHE A 3 12.40 -36.22 30.57
C PHE A 3 11.56 -34.96 30.58
N ILE A 4 12.21 -33.81 30.82
CA ILE A 4 11.63 -32.51 30.59
C ILE A 4 11.76 -32.21 29.08
N LYS A 5 10.65 -32.25 28.38
CA LYS A 5 10.55 -31.74 27.02
C LYS A 5 10.57 -30.21 27.06
N HIS A 6 11.59 -29.62 26.47
CA HIS A 6 11.59 -28.19 26.10
C HIS A 6 10.54 -27.98 25.01
N ILE A 7 9.50 -27.26 25.36
CA ILE A 7 8.60 -26.64 24.39
C ILE A 7 9.31 -25.35 23.97
N ALA A 8 9.82 -25.33 22.76
CA ALA A 8 10.34 -24.12 22.15
C ALA A 8 9.16 -23.16 21.91
N ASP A 9 9.31 -21.97 22.46
CA ASP A 9 8.39 -20.84 22.38
C ASP A 9 8.47 -20.27 20.94
N GLU A 10 7.56 -20.69 20.07
CA GLU A 10 7.41 -20.13 18.73
C GLU A 10 6.25 -19.13 18.74
N THR A 11 6.49 -17.93 19.24
CA THR A 11 5.73 -16.73 18.81
C THR A 11 6.31 -15.49 19.49
N PRO A 12 7.07 -14.64 18.77
CA PRO A 12 6.74 -13.24 18.82
C PRO A 12 7.06 -12.41 17.55
N TYR A 13 7.19 -13.02 16.36
CA TYR A 13 7.62 -12.22 15.20
C TYR A 13 6.50 -11.37 14.56
N LEU A 14 5.23 -11.76 14.68
CA LEU A 14 4.13 -10.99 14.08
C LEU A 14 3.74 -9.72 14.84
N CYS A 15 4.03 -9.64 16.13
CA CYS A 15 3.61 -8.49 16.96
C CYS A 15 4.62 -7.33 16.96
N VAL A 16 5.86 -7.58 16.53
CA VAL A 16 6.93 -6.56 16.56
C VAL A 16 6.91 -5.69 15.30
N GLU A 17 6.43 -6.19 14.16
CA GLU A 17 6.43 -5.44 12.90
C GLU A 17 5.39 -4.30 12.85
N LEU A 18 4.21 -4.46 13.44
CA LEU A 18 3.20 -3.39 13.45
C LEU A 18 3.55 -2.21 14.38
N CYS A 19 4.43 -2.39 15.35
CA CYS A 19 4.75 -1.35 16.34
C CYS A 19 5.68 -0.25 15.80
N CYS A 20 6.24 -0.41 14.60
CA CYS A 20 7.16 0.55 13.99
C CYS A 20 6.61 1.27 12.76
N MET A 21 5.47 0.82 12.21
CA MET A 21 4.84 1.45 11.05
C MET A 21 4.14 2.74 11.46
N LYS A 22 4.33 3.80 10.67
CA LYS A 22 3.70 5.10 10.88
C LYS A 22 2.57 5.30 9.89
N LYS A 23 1.36 5.54 10.37
CA LYS A 23 0.21 5.83 9.51
C LYS A 23 0.45 7.12 8.74
N ILE A 24 0.19 7.11 7.45
CA ILE A 24 0.34 8.27 6.57
C ILE A 24 -0.96 9.06 6.57
N ILE A 25 -0.84 10.38 6.80
CA ILE A 25 -1.97 11.31 6.72
C ILE A 25 -2.22 11.62 5.24
N ASN A 26 -3.43 11.33 4.76
CA ASN A 26 -3.81 11.63 3.37
C ASN A 26 -3.94 13.15 3.16
N PRO A 27 -3.03 13.77 2.37
CA PRO A 27 -3.01 15.23 2.20
C PRO A 27 -4.22 15.78 1.43
N TRP A 28 -4.94 14.93 0.68
CA TRP A 28 -6.12 15.35 -0.08
C TRP A 28 -7.46 15.11 0.63
N ARG A 29 -7.46 14.48 1.82
CA ARG A 29 -8.69 14.06 2.49
C ARG A 29 -9.76 15.17 2.59
N ASN A 30 -9.32 16.40 2.83
CA ASN A 30 -10.20 17.56 2.97
C ASN A 30 -10.22 18.47 1.72
N HIS A 31 -9.58 18.03 0.62
CA HIS A 31 -9.54 18.81 -0.60
C HIS A 31 -10.90 18.75 -1.33
N PRO A 32 -11.49 19.90 -1.73
CA PRO A 32 -12.74 19.91 -2.45
C PRO A 32 -12.68 19.04 -3.72
N GLY A 33 -13.63 18.12 -3.87
CA GLY A 33 -13.73 17.23 -5.03
C GLY A 33 -12.82 16.00 -4.95
N TYR A 34 -12.08 15.79 -3.87
CA TYR A 34 -11.33 14.54 -3.69
C TYR A 34 -12.27 13.34 -3.60
N ASN A 35 -12.12 12.39 -4.52
CA ASN A 35 -12.94 11.17 -4.59
C ASN A 35 -12.16 10.02 -5.25
N CYS A 36 -10.89 9.79 -4.84
CA CYS A 36 -10.08 8.71 -5.36
C CYS A 36 -10.78 7.35 -5.19
N PHE A 37 -10.82 6.56 -6.26
CA PHE A 37 -11.39 5.21 -6.23
C PHE A 37 -10.66 4.29 -5.25
N ALA A 38 -9.34 4.41 -5.16
CA ALA A 38 -8.55 3.48 -4.35
C ALA A 38 -8.47 3.91 -2.87
N CYS A 39 -8.35 5.21 -2.56
CA CYS A 39 -7.99 5.65 -1.20
C CYS A 39 -8.90 6.74 -0.60
N CYS A 40 -9.97 7.18 -1.28
CA CYS A 40 -10.94 8.09 -0.66
C CYS A 40 -11.89 7.29 0.26
N PRO A 41 -11.92 7.56 1.58
CA PRO A 41 -12.78 6.82 2.51
C PRO A 41 -14.27 7.10 2.29
N ASP A 42 -14.61 8.22 1.65
CA ASP A 42 -15.99 8.64 1.39
C ASP A 42 -16.49 8.20 0.02
N ASN A 43 -15.66 7.54 -0.80
CA ASN A 43 -16.08 7.00 -2.09
C ASN A 43 -16.89 5.71 -1.88
N PRO A 44 -18.21 5.68 -2.21
CA PRO A 44 -19.08 4.55 -1.86
C PRO A 44 -18.76 3.24 -2.60
N ILE A 45 -17.94 3.30 -3.65
CA ILE A 45 -17.49 2.13 -4.42
C ILE A 45 -15.96 1.96 -4.35
N GLY A 46 -15.31 2.71 -3.46
CA GLY A 46 -13.86 2.75 -3.33
C GLY A 46 -13.27 1.51 -2.66
N LEU A 47 -11.96 1.35 -2.79
CA LEU A 47 -11.20 0.29 -2.12
C LEU A 47 -10.80 0.68 -0.68
N HIS A 48 -10.87 1.95 -0.33
CA HIS A 48 -10.62 2.54 1.00
C HIS A 48 -9.26 2.19 1.59
N LEU A 49 -8.21 2.19 0.76
CA LEU A 49 -6.86 1.90 1.20
C LEU A 49 -6.34 2.94 2.20
N GLU A 50 -5.70 2.47 3.24
CA GLU A 50 -4.89 3.25 4.16
C GLU A 50 -3.42 2.88 4.00
N PHE A 51 -2.52 3.83 4.22
CA PHE A 51 -1.10 3.65 3.95
C PHE A 51 -0.25 3.90 5.18
N TYR A 52 0.81 3.12 5.27
CA TYR A 52 1.76 3.14 6.38
C TYR A 52 3.18 3.23 5.82
N GLU A 53 4.03 3.96 6.52
CA GLU A 53 5.46 4.01 6.25
C GLU A 53 6.19 2.99 7.11
N ASP A 54 6.94 2.09 6.45
CA ASP A 54 7.80 1.08 7.07
C ASP A 54 9.19 1.16 6.46
N GLY A 55 10.09 1.90 7.11
CA GLY A 55 11.43 2.15 6.58
C GLY A 55 11.38 2.74 5.17
N ASP A 56 11.96 2.04 4.18
CA ASP A 56 11.95 2.46 2.78
C ASP A 56 10.64 2.14 2.04
N TYR A 57 9.77 1.33 2.65
CA TYR A 57 8.53 0.89 2.04
C TYR A 57 7.34 1.77 2.41
N ILE A 58 6.37 1.79 1.50
CA ILE A 58 4.99 2.13 1.79
C ILE A 58 4.20 0.83 1.77
N VAL A 59 3.37 0.65 2.78
CA VAL A 59 2.61 -0.59 3.01
C VAL A 59 1.13 -0.23 3.15
N SER A 60 0.28 -1.12 2.64
CA SER A 60 -1.17 -1.10 2.86
C SER A 60 -1.66 -2.52 3.10
N THR A 61 -2.68 -2.68 3.91
CA THR A 61 -3.42 -3.94 4.02
C THR A 61 -4.81 -3.76 3.44
N TRP A 62 -5.34 -4.82 2.82
CA TRP A 62 -6.66 -4.78 2.20
C TRP A 62 -7.34 -6.14 2.27
N HIS A 63 -8.67 -6.13 2.45
CA HIS A 63 -9.47 -7.34 2.56
C HIS A 63 -10.26 -7.56 1.28
N PRO A 64 -9.99 -8.67 0.54
CA PRO A 64 -10.77 -9.06 -0.62
C PRO A 64 -12.26 -9.23 -0.32
N GLU A 65 -13.09 -8.86 -1.31
CA GLU A 65 -14.53 -9.01 -1.25
C GLU A 65 -15.11 -9.59 -2.55
N LYS A 66 -16.25 -10.25 -2.48
CA LYS A 66 -16.94 -10.84 -3.65
C LYS A 66 -17.30 -9.82 -4.72
N ASN A 67 -17.53 -8.56 -4.35
CA ASN A 67 -17.87 -7.49 -5.28
C ASN A 67 -16.74 -7.19 -6.29
N TYR A 68 -15.52 -7.59 -5.97
CA TYR A 68 -14.32 -7.36 -6.78
C TYR A 68 -13.84 -8.62 -7.51
N GLN A 69 -14.70 -9.63 -7.68
CA GLN A 69 -14.33 -10.86 -8.38
C GLN A 69 -14.23 -10.64 -9.89
N GLY A 70 -13.32 -11.39 -10.52
CA GLY A 70 -13.25 -11.56 -11.98
C GLY A 70 -13.87 -12.89 -12.39
N TRP A 71 -13.29 -14.01 -11.97
CA TRP A 71 -13.87 -15.34 -12.04
C TRP A 71 -14.54 -15.69 -10.71
N ILE A 72 -15.42 -16.71 -10.74
CA ILE A 72 -16.06 -17.22 -9.50
C ILE A 72 -14.99 -17.45 -8.44
N ASP A 73 -15.21 -16.84 -7.27
CA ASP A 73 -14.34 -16.89 -6.08
C ASP A 73 -12.88 -16.45 -6.30
N THR A 74 -12.59 -15.72 -7.38
CA THR A 74 -11.25 -15.22 -7.71
C THR A 74 -11.27 -13.72 -7.93
N MET A 75 -10.32 -13.01 -7.33
CA MET A 75 -10.15 -11.56 -7.45
C MET A 75 -9.89 -11.14 -8.89
N HIS A 76 -10.51 -10.03 -9.29
CA HIS A 76 -10.28 -9.45 -10.61
C HIS A 76 -8.86 -8.88 -10.74
N GLY A 77 -8.15 -9.24 -11.81
CA GLY A 77 -6.78 -8.78 -12.04
C GLY A 77 -6.65 -7.25 -12.12
N GLY A 78 -7.68 -6.56 -12.64
CA GLY A 78 -7.72 -5.10 -12.64
C GLY A 78 -7.73 -4.50 -11.24
N ILE A 79 -8.44 -5.10 -10.28
CA ILE A 79 -8.43 -4.66 -8.87
C ILE A 79 -7.05 -4.87 -8.27
N LEU A 80 -6.42 -6.03 -8.46
CA LEU A 80 -5.05 -6.29 -7.98
C LEU A 80 -4.04 -5.31 -8.60
N SER A 81 -4.22 -4.95 -9.87
CA SER A 81 -3.39 -3.92 -10.53
C SER A 81 -3.62 -2.52 -9.94
N THR A 82 -4.86 -2.18 -9.58
CA THR A 82 -5.20 -0.92 -8.90
C THR A 82 -4.53 -0.84 -7.53
N LEU A 83 -4.51 -1.94 -6.74
CA LEU A 83 -3.80 -1.98 -5.45
C LEU A 83 -2.31 -1.68 -5.62
N ILE A 84 -1.67 -2.26 -6.64
CA ILE A 84 -0.26 -2.03 -6.95
C ILE A 84 -0.03 -0.58 -7.41
N ASP A 85 -0.84 -0.07 -8.33
CA ASP A 85 -0.70 1.29 -8.84
C ASP A 85 -0.82 2.32 -7.70
N GLU A 86 -1.83 2.16 -6.87
CA GLU A 86 -2.09 3.09 -5.79
C GLU A 86 -0.95 3.12 -4.76
N VAL A 87 -0.46 1.96 -4.29
CA VAL A 87 0.66 1.95 -3.34
C VAL A 87 1.93 2.57 -3.94
N CYS A 88 2.17 2.38 -5.25
CA CYS A 88 3.28 3.03 -5.96
C CYS A 88 3.10 4.56 -6.03
N GLY A 89 1.88 5.06 -6.25
CA GLY A 89 1.55 6.49 -6.18
C GLY A 89 1.86 7.07 -4.80
N TRP A 90 1.53 6.33 -3.73
CA TRP A 90 1.82 6.75 -2.36
C TRP A 90 3.31 6.72 -2.00
N VAL A 91 4.11 5.88 -2.67
CA VAL A 91 5.58 5.97 -2.59
C VAL A 91 6.06 7.34 -3.11
N VAL A 92 5.55 7.80 -4.27
CA VAL A 92 5.87 9.13 -4.81
C VAL A 92 5.45 10.22 -3.83
N THR A 93 4.19 10.17 -3.39
CA THR A 93 3.61 11.14 -2.47
C THR A 93 4.40 11.27 -1.17
N ARG A 94 4.72 10.15 -0.52
CA ARG A 94 5.35 10.15 0.80
C ARG A 94 6.87 10.26 0.74
N LYS A 95 7.53 9.48 -0.14
CA LYS A 95 9.01 9.42 -0.16
C LYS A 95 9.65 10.55 -0.95
N LEU A 96 8.97 11.03 -2.00
CA LEU A 96 9.49 12.11 -2.85
C LEU A 96 8.82 13.45 -2.58
N GLN A 97 7.82 13.49 -1.70
CA GLN A 97 7.10 14.73 -1.32
C GLN A 97 6.63 15.53 -2.54
N THR A 98 6.03 14.82 -3.51
CA THR A 98 5.47 15.41 -4.73
C THR A 98 4.29 14.57 -5.23
N SER A 99 3.63 15.03 -6.30
CA SER A 99 2.66 14.26 -7.06
C SER A 99 3.29 13.72 -8.35
N GLY A 100 2.65 12.74 -8.96
CA GLY A 100 3.10 12.15 -10.21
C GLY A 100 1.98 11.44 -10.97
N TYR A 101 2.26 11.11 -12.23
CA TYR A 101 1.38 10.28 -13.05
C TYR A 101 2.06 8.95 -13.33
N THR A 102 1.28 7.87 -13.28
CA THR A 102 1.70 6.56 -13.76
C THR A 102 1.89 6.64 -15.27
N VAL A 103 3.11 6.41 -15.75
CA VAL A 103 3.41 6.36 -17.20
C VAL A 103 3.55 4.93 -17.70
N GLN A 104 3.86 4.00 -16.78
CA GLN A 104 3.91 2.59 -17.09
C GLN A 104 3.60 1.78 -15.83
N LEU A 105 2.79 0.74 -16.00
CA LEU A 105 2.53 -0.27 -14.98
C LEU A 105 2.64 -1.65 -15.62
N ASN A 106 3.53 -2.48 -15.08
CA ASN A 106 3.70 -3.87 -15.48
C ASN A 106 3.41 -4.77 -14.28
N VAL A 107 2.38 -5.59 -14.38
CA VAL A 107 1.94 -6.49 -13.30
C VAL A 107 2.10 -7.94 -13.72
N LYS A 108 2.78 -8.72 -12.87
CA LYS A 108 2.92 -10.17 -13.02
C LYS A 108 2.03 -10.87 -12.00
N PHE A 109 1.07 -11.64 -12.50
CA PHE A 109 0.16 -12.44 -11.68
C PHE A 109 0.79 -13.82 -11.44
N ARG A 110 1.31 -14.05 -10.25
CA ARG A 110 2.03 -15.27 -9.87
C ARG A 110 1.09 -16.35 -9.32
N LYS A 111 0.08 -15.90 -8.57
CA LYS A 111 -0.86 -16.77 -7.88
C LYS A 111 -2.25 -16.16 -7.91
N ALA A 112 -3.27 -16.98 -8.15
CA ALA A 112 -4.66 -16.52 -8.03
C ALA A 112 -4.97 -16.16 -6.57
N VAL A 113 -5.68 -15.06 -6.38
CA VAL A 113 -6.12 -14.60 -5.06
C VAL A 113 -7.62 -14.92 -4.92
N PRO A 114 -8.02 -15.74 -3.93
CA PRO A 114 -9.43 -15.99 -3.67
C PRO A 114 -10.15 -14.75 -3.13
N THR A 115 -11.46 -14.61 -3.41
CA THR A 115 -12.27 -13.50 -2.87
C THR A 115 -12.51 -13.61 -1.36
N ASN A 116 -12.22 -14.75 -0.76
CA ASN A 116 -12.28 -15.00 0.68
C ASN A 116 -10.90 -15.05 1.34
N GLU A 117 -9.84 -14.57 0.66
CA GLU A 117 -8.54 -14.39 1.30
C GLU A 117 -8.71 -13.44 2.49
N PRO A 118 -8.23 -13.81 3.69
CA PRO A 118 -8.45 -13.00 4.88
C PRO A 118 -7.88 -11.60 4.77
N GLU A 119 -6.69 -11.46 4.22
CA GLU A 119 -5.99 -10.19 4.08
C GLU A 119 -4.92 -10.28 2.99
N LEU A 120 -4.74 -9.18 2.29
CA LEU A 120 -3.60 -8.94 1.39
C LEU A 120 -2.74 -7.83 1.97
N THR A 121 -1.43 -8.04 1.98
CA THR A 121 -0.46 -6.99 2.23
C THR A 121 0.12 -6.51 0.90
N ILE A 122 0.04 -5.21 0.65
CA ILE A 122 0.60 -4.55 -0.52
C ILE A 122 1.76 -3.69 -0.05
N ARG A 123 2.95 -3.86 -0.64
CA ARG A 123 4.11 -3.05 -0.28
C ARG A 123 4.87 -2.60 -1.51
N ALA A 124 5.42 -1.39 -1.46
CA ALA A 124 6.19 -0.82 -2.57
C ALA A 124 7.35 0.04 -2.08
N LYS A 125 8.39 0.14 -2.91
CA LYS A 125 9.53 1.04 -2.68
C LYS A 125 10.14 1.54 -3.98
N ILE A 126 10.84 2.68 -3.90
CA ILE A 126 11.65 3.21 -4.99
C ILE A 126 12.87 2.30 -5.19
N THR A 127 13.10 1.94 -6.45
CA THR A 127 14.31 1.19 -6.84
C THR A 127 15.31 2.07 -7.56
N LYS A 128 14.82 3.10 -8.24
CA LYS A 128 15.65 4.03 -9.02
C LYS A 128 14.90 5.33 -9.27
N GLN A 129 15.64 6.43 -9.36
CA GLN A 129 15.13 7.70 -9.87
C GLN A 129 16.09 8.25 -10.94
N VAL A 130 15.53 8.66 -12.07
CA VAL A 130 16.31 9.25 -13.18
C VAL A 130 15.58 10.50 -13.65
N ARG A 131 16.16 11.66 -13.39
CA ARG A 131 15.53 12.95 -13.67
C ARG A 131 14.15 13.02 -13.02
N ASN A 132 13.11 13.18 -13.81
CA ASN A 132 11.71 13.26 -13.39
C ASN A 132 10.95 11.92 -13.50
N LEU A 133 11.67 10.80 -13.54
CA LEU A 133 11.07 9.46 -13.54
C LEU A 133 11.47 8.70 -12.28
N ALA A 134 10.49 8.19 -11.55
CA ALA A 134 10.67 7.25 -10.45
C ALA A 134 10.30 5.84 -10.89
N TYR A 135 11.16 4.88 -10.60
CA TYR A 135 10.97 3.45 -10.82
C TYR A 135 10.65 2.80 -9.48
N ILE A 136 9.55 2.12 -9.41
CA ILE A 136 9.00 1.60 -8.16
C ILE A 136 8.66 0.12 -8.35
N ASN A 137 9.10 -0.70 -7.41
CA ASN A 137 8.70 -2.09 -7.34
C ASN A 137 7.66 -2.26 -6.23
N ALA A 138 6.66 -3.09 -6.52
CA ALA A 138 5.60 -3.44 -5.58
C ALA A 138 5.33 -4.95 -5.59
N GLU A 139 4.77 -5.44 -4.50
CA GLU A 139 4.29 -6.81 -4.40
C GLU A 139 3.00 -6.88 -3.58
N ILE A 140 2.19 -7.89 -3.86
CA ILE A 140 1.05 -8.28 -3.05
C ILE A 140 1.32 -9.67 -2.47
N THR A 141 1.23 -9.80 -1.17
CA THR A 141 1.30 -11.07 -0.46
C THR A 141 -0.04 -11.42 0.18
N ASN A 142 -0.34 -12.72 0.26
CA ASN A 142 -1.51 -13.22 0.97
C ASN A 142 -1.25 -13.38 2.48
N SER A 143 -2.27 -13.76 3.24
CA SER A 143 -2.20 -13.97 4.70
C SER A 143 -1.17 -15.04 5.15
N LYS A 144 -0.66 -15.85 4.20
CA LYS A 144 0.40 -16.84 4.45
C LYS A 144 1.80 -16.31 4.11
N GLY A 145 1.92 -15.03 3.69
CA GLY A 145 3.18 -14.44 3.24
C GLY A 145 3.64 -14.87 1.85
N GLU A 146 2.77 -15.52 1.05
CA GLU A 146 3.11 -15.93 -0.31
C GLU A 146 2.87 -14.79 -1.29
N VAL A 147 3.86 -14.49 -2.16
CA VAL A 147 3.74 -13.49 -3.22
C VAL A 147 2.71 -13.93 -4.26
N CYS A 148 1.63 -13.16 -4.39
CA CYS A 148 0.59 -13.38 -5.38
C CYS A 148 0.79 -12.54 -6.64
N ASN A 149 1.26 -11.31 -6.47
CA ASN A 149 1.49 -10.38 -7.57
C ASN A 149 2.78 -9.60 -7.37
N GLU A 150 3.44 -9.27 -8.47
CA GLU A 150 4.57 -8.34 -8.50
C GLU A 150 4.25 -7.22 -9.48
N GLY A 151 4.66 -6.00 -9.15
CA GLY A 151 4.48 -4.82 -9.97
C GLY A 151 5.78 -4.04 -10.18
N GLU A 152 5.94 -3.53 -11.38
CA GLU A 152 6.96 -2.54 -11.73
C GLU A 152 6.24 -1.32 -12.31
N ALA A 153 6.34 -0.18 -11.64
CA ALA A 153 5.72 1.07 -12.07
C ALA A 153 6.78 2.12 -12.38
N ILE A 154 6.48 2.95 -13.38
CA ILE A 154 7.25 4.17 -13.68
C ILE A 154 6.30 5.35 -13.52
N TYR A 155 6.69 6.29 -12.67
CA TYR A 155 5.96 7.53 -12.43
C TYR A 155 6.72 8.73 -13.00
N PHE A 156 6.00 9.59 -13.71
CA PHE A 156 6.49 10.92 -14.07
C PHE A 156 6.24 11.86 -12.88
N LEU A 157 7.32 12.40 -12.34
CA LEU A 157 7.30 13.29 -11.18
C LEU A 157 6.98 14.73 -11.61
N MET A 158 6.08 15.37 -10.88
CA MET A 158 5.76 16.77 -11.06
C MET A 158 6.80 17.65 -10.37
N ASN A 159 7.01 18.85 -10.92
CA ASN A 159 7.70 19.90 -10.19
C ASN A 159 6.79 20.45 -9.07
N GLU A 160 7.37 21.19 -8.14
CA GLU A 160 6.69 21.73 -6.97
C GLU A 160 5.47 22.59 -7.33
N GLU A 161 5.59 23.44 -8.36
CA GLU A 161 4.52 24.32 -8.83
C GLU A 161 3.31 23.49 -9.29
N LYS A 162 3.55 22.47 -10.13
CA LYS A 162 2.48 21.62 -10.66
C LYS A 162 1.84 20.75 -9.57
N ALA A 163 2.64 20.24 -8.63
CA ALA A 163 2.13 19.49 -7.49
C ALA A 163 1.20 20.36 -6.62
N LYS A 164 1.56 21.63 -6.37
CA LYS A 164 0.71 22.60 -5.65
C LYS A 164 -0.60 22.90 -6.39
N GLU A 165 -0.56 23.07 -7.71
CA GLU A 165 -1.77 23.25 -8.53
C GLU A 165 -2.74 22.07 -8.40
N MET A 166 -2.22 20.85 -8.18
CA MET A 166 -3.01 19.64 -7.93
C MET A 166 -3.44 19.47 -6.46
N GLY A 167 -3.18 20.46 -5.61
CA GLY A 167 -3.54 20.46 -4.20
C GLY A 167 -2.55 19.74 -3.29
N PHE A 168 -1.40 19.29 -3.79
CA PHE A 168 -0.37 18.69 -2.95
C PHE A 168 0.48 19.78 -2.29
N LEU A 169 0.55 19.76 -0.96
CA LEU A 169 1.42 20.66 -0.20
C LEU A 169 2.53 19.87 0.51
N HIS A 170 2.14 18.87 1.31
CA HIS A 170 3.04 18.05 2.11
C HIS A 170 2.33 16.76 2.54
N CYS A 171 3.08 15.68 2.70
CA CYS A 171 2.56 14.39 3.17
C CYS A 171 3.25 14.00 4.48
N GLU A 172 2.50 13.97 5.56
CA GLU A 172 2.96 13.67 6.92
C GLU A 172 2.55 12.26 7.37
N VAL A 173 3.09 11.85 8.51
CA VAL A 173 2.67 10.66 9.25
C VAL A 173 2.09 11.07 10.59
N GLU A 174 1.23 10.23 11.16
CA GLU A 174 0.72 10.44 12.52
C GLU A 174 1.86 10.34 13.55
N ASP A 175 1.88 11.26 14.51
CA ASP A 175 2.83 11.21 15.62
C ASP A 175 2.45 10.07 16.58
N GLN A 176 3.39 9.18 16.88
CA GLN A 176 3.15 8.02 17.76
C GLN A 176 2.86 8.40 19.23
N ASP A 177 3.03 9.67 19.62
CA ASP A 177 2.84 10.11 21.01
C ASP A 177 1.37 10.40 21.39
N TYR A 178 0.44 10.38 20.41
CA TYR A 178 -0.97 10.73 20.69
C TYR A 178 -1.79 9.60 21.31
N GLU A 179 -1.39 8.34 21.17
CA GLU A 179 -2.13 7.19 21.70
C GLU A 179 -1.83 6.85 23.18
N LYS A 180 -0.81 7.45 23.79
CA LYS A 180 -0.46 7.20 25.21
C LYS A 180 -1.20 8.08 26.23
N SER A 181 -2.11 8.94 25.77
CA SER A 181 -2.82 9.93 26.63
C SER A 181 -4.35 9.74 26.68
N LYS A 182 -4.85 8.54 26.38
CA LYS A 182 -6.29 8.23 26.58
C LYS A 182 -6.50 7.05 27.50
#